data_e791ff15bba052972c0b7b9032b442a1
#
_entry.id   e791ff15bba052972c0b7b9032b442a1
#
_cell.length_a   1.000
_cell.length_b   1.000
_cell.length_c   1.000
_cell.angle_alpha   90.00
_cell.angle_beta   90.00
_cell.angle_gamma   90.00
#
_symmetry.space_group_name_H-M   'P 1'
#
loop_
_entity.id
_entity.type
_entity.pdbx_description
1 polymer ?
#
loop_
_entity_poly.entity_id
_entity_poly.type
_entity_poly.pdbx_seq_one_letter_code
_entity_poly.pdbx_strand_id
1 'polypeptide(L)'
;MALHKNFPKDKFQILDPSIRWFPADEDLRKEGYEKLLPPFVPELRVKVAEWRRNNYKGASETSKALLNWWFKESHTIFTKDGTSIAFQYYYAQREAVETIIWIYDVEKVVNKYDLIKFDKLGRVSPNMFTEDWLRFVVKMATGSGKTKVMSLLLAWSYFHKLYEKDSELAKNFLLITPNIIVLDRIKADFEGLKIFYEDPILPDNGYRGENWQDDFQIKLHLQDEVGTISKSGNIFLTNIHRVYEGNTDKASFEDENTSDYFMGNKVVGKTNDSKVDLGEIVRDVDELMIINDEAHHIHDPKMAWFKSIEDIHNKLLQKGKKLALQIDVTATPKNNRGEIFVQTVSDYPLVEAIHQGVVKNPVLPDPASRAKLLVKQSSLFAEKFEDFIRLGVEEWEKTYKELEPTGKKSILFIMTDDTKNCDDVAEFLERNYQQLKGAVLTIHTNRS
;
A
#
# COMPACT_ATOMS: atom_id res chain seq x y z
N MET A 1 -4.78 -27.82 6.94
CA MET A 1 -4.14 -26.90 5.95
C MET A 1 -3.56 -27.72 4.81
N ALA A 2 -4.42 -28.30 3.98
CA ALA A 2 -3.99 -29.11 2.81
C ALA A 2 -4.09 -28.32 1.50
N LEU A 3 -3.88 -27.02 1.58
CA LEU A 3 -4.01 -26.08 0.48
C LEU A 3 -2.71 -25.93 -0.25
N HIS A 4 -2.72 -26.32 -1.52
CA HIS A 4 -1.68 -26.02 -2.49
C HIS A 4 -0.33 -26.71 -2.27
N LYS A 5 -0.30 -28.04 -2.28
CA LYS A 5 0.97 -28.79 -2.45
C LYS A 5 1.82 -28.29 -3.64
N ASN A 6 1.21 -27.52 -4.56
CA ASN A 6 1.84 -27.01 -5.78
C ASN A 6 1.97 -25.49 -5.81
N PHE A 7 1.71 -24.76 -4.73
CA PHE A 7 1.90 -23.30 -4.72
C PHE A 7 3.39 -23.00 -4.64
N PRO A 8 3.96 -22.23 -5.56
CA PRO A 8 5.39 -21.96 -5.57
C PRO A 8 5.80 -21.12 -4.36
N LYS A 9 6.86 -21.56 -3.65
CA LYS A 9 7.48 -20.79 -2.55
C LYS A 9 8.43 -19.70 -3.04
N ASP A 10 8.29 -19.30 -4.29
CA ASP A 10 9.11 -18.28 -4.93
C ASP A 10 8.28 -17.03 -5.20
N LYS A 11 8.67 -15.92 -4.60
CA LYS A 11 8.02 -14.61 -4.72
C LYS A 11 8.10 -14.00 -6.12
N PHE A 12 8.96 -14.51 -6.96
CA PHE A 12 9.15 -14.07 -8.34
C PHE A 12 8.35 -14.89 -9.34
N GLN A 13 7.98 -16.11 -8.95
CA GLN A 13 7.28 -17.01 -9.85
C GLN A 13 5.87 -16.51 -10.17
N ILE A 14 5.57 -16.47 -11.47
CA ILE A 14 4.25 -16.12 -11.99
C ILE A 14 3.24 -17.16 -11.53
N LEU A 15 2.17 -16.70 -10.88
CA LEU A 15 1.07 -17.55 -10.47
C LEU A 15 0.07 -17.73 -11.61
N ASP A 16 -0.31 -18.98 -11.87
CA ASP A 16 -1.40 -19.28 -12.79
C ASP A 16 -2.73 -18.85 -12.16
N PRO A 17 -3.63 -18.18 -12.90
CA PRO A 17 -4.95 -17.79 -12.39
C PRO A 17 -5.75 -18.92 -11.76
N SER A 18 -5.58 -20.16 -12.22
CA SER A 18 -6.30 -21.36 -11.75
C SER A 18 -5.88 -21.83 -10.35
N ILE A 19 -4.69 -21.42 -9.88
CA ILE A 19 -4.16 -21.83 -8.57
C ILE A 19 -4.18 -20.69 -7.55
N ARG A 20 -4.87 -19.60 -7.84
CA ARG A 20 -4.90 -18.41 -6.98
C ARG A 20 -5.68 -18.69 -5.70
N TRP A 21 -5.57 -17.74 -4.78
CA TRP A 21 -6.13 -17.85 -3.44
C TRP A 21 -7.61 -18.23 -3.42
N PHE A 22 -7.91 -19.10 -2.49
CA PHE A 22 -9.25 -19.46 -2.07
C PHE A 22 -9.38 -19.25 -0.56
N PRO A 23 -10.57 -19.15 0.00
CA PRO A 23 -10.77 -19.14 1.45
C PRO A 23 -10.05 -20.31 2.12
N ALA A 24 -9.45 -20.04 3.30
CA ALA A 24 -8.73 -21.07 4.04
C ALA A 24 -9.66 -22.18 4.57
N ASP A 25 -10.91 -21.83 4.85
CA ASP A 25 -11.95 -22.72 5.32
C ASP A 25 -12.51 -23.52 4.12
N GLU A 26 -12.47 -24.83 4.20
CA GLU A 26 -12.99 -25.71 3.15
C GLU A 26 -14.51 -25.55 2.96
N ASP A 27 -15.23 -25.22 4.03
CA ASP A 27 -16.66 -24.94 3.96
C ASP A 27 -16.99 -23.67 3.20
N LEU A 28 -16.11 -22.67 3.25
CA LEU A 28 -16.22 -21.44 2.47
C LEU A 28 -15.83 -21.62 1.00
N ARG A 29 -15.22 -22.76 0.61
CA ARG A 29 -14.89 -23.09 -0.78
C ARG A 29 -16.00 -23.82 -1.51
N LYS A 30 -17.08 -24.13 -0.81
CA LYS A 30 -18.28 -24.66 -1.46
C LYS A 30 -18.87 -23.60 -2.39
N GLU A 31 -19.90 -23.99 -3.09
CA GLU A 31 -20.60 -23.16 -4.07
C GLU A 31 -20.73 -21.70 -3.64
N GLY A 32 -20.14 -20.78 -4.42
CA GLY A 32 -20.23 -19.34 -4.21
C GLY A 32 -19.04 -18.67 -3.53
N TYR A 33 -17.89 -19.36 -3.37
CA TYR A 33 -16.67 -18.72 -2.82
C TYR A 33 -16.18 -17.52 -3.66
N GLU A 34 -16.51 -17.48 -4.94
CA GLU A 34 -16.22 -16.37 -5.85
C GLU A 34 -16.80 -15.05 -5.34
N LYS A 35 -17.91 -15.13 -4.58
CA LYS A 35 -18.52 -13.94 -3.94
C LYS A 35 -17.62 -13.29 -2.89
N LEU A 36 -16.62 -14.01 -2.39
CA LEU A 36 -15.65 -13.50 -1.42
C LEU A 36 -14.49 -12.75 -2.10
N LEU A 37 -14.36 -12.88 -3.42
CA LEU A 37 -13.35 -12.16 -4.20
C LEU A 37 -13.90 -10.82 -4.69
N PRO A 38 -13.04 -9.80 -4.85
CA PRO A 38 -13.41 -8.59 -5.55
C PRO A 38 -13.99 -8.92 -6.94
N PRO A 39 -15.09 -8.26 -7.36
CA PRO A 39 -15.91 -8.72 -8.48
C PRO A 39 -15.16 -8.80 -9.82
N PHE A 40 -14.20 -7.92 -10.06
CA PHE A 40 -13.48 -7.83 -11.33
C PHE A 40 -12.23 -8.72 -11.40
N VAL A 41 -11.64 -9.02 -10.24
CA VAL A 41 -10.33 -9.67 -10.14
C VAL A 41 -10.27 -11.05 -10.83
N PRO A 42 -11.25 -11.94 -10.72
CA PRO A 42 -11.17 -13.25 -11.37
C PRO A 42 -10.99 -13.15 -12.88
N GLU A 43 -11.75 -12.30 -13.54
CA GLU A 43 -11.66 -12.11 -15.01
C GLU A 43 -10.38 -11.36 -15.38
N LEU A 44 -10.02 -10.31 -14.64
CA LEU A 44 -8.80 -9.54 -14.90
C LEU A 44 -7.54 -10.38 -14.81
N ARG A 45 -7.43 -11.29 -13.83
CA ARG A 45 -6.30 -12.22 -13.71
C ARG A 45 -6.09 -13.06 -14.95
N VAL A 46 -7.18 -13.63 -15.50
CA VAL A 46 -7.13 -14.46 -16.70
C VAL A 46 -6.69 -13.63 -17.89
N LYS A 47 -7.31 -12.48 -18.11
CA LYS A 47 -7.01 -11.60 -19.25
C LYS A 47 -5.59 -11.04 -19.20
N VAL A 48 -5.12 -10.60 -18.06
CA VAL A 48 -3.76 -10.09 -17.88
C VAL A 48 -2.72 -11.20 -18.04
N ALA A 49 -2.99 -12.41 -17.54
CA ALA A 49 -2.11 -13.55 -17.76
C ALA A 49 -2.00 -13.93 -19.25
N GLU A 50 -3.09 -13.88 -19.99
CA GLU A 50 -3.12 -14.09 -21.43
C GLU A 50 -2.35 -12.98 -22.17
N TRP A 51 -2.60 -11.71 -21.83
CA TRP A 51 -1.91 -10.56 -22.41
C TRP A 51 -0.39 -10.60 -22.18
N ARG A 52 0.04 -10.97 -20.99
CA ARG A 52 1.45 -11.17 -20.67
C ARG A 52 2.10 -12.23 -21.56
N ARG A 53 1.41 -13.39 -21.76
CA ARG A 53 1.87 -14.44 -22.66
C ARG A 53 1.94 -13.98 -24.12
N ASN A 54 1.06 -13.08 -24.53
CA ASN A 54 1.01 -12.47 -25.86
C ASN A 54 1.94 -11.23 -25.98
N ASN A 55 2.95 -11.14 -25.14
CA ASN A 55 3.99 -10.11 -25.20
C ASN A 55 3.45 -8.68 -25.16
N TYR A 56 2.46 -8.42 -24.34
CA TYR A 56 1.82 -7.11 -24.14
C TYR A 56 1.23 -6.50 -25.41
N LYS A 57 0.69 -7.34 -26.29
CA LYS A 57 0.10 -6.91 -27.56
C LYS A 57 -1.01 -5.90 -27.34
N GLY A 58 -0.98 -4.78 -28.08
CA GLY A 58 -2.00 -3.73 -28.01
C GLY A 58 -1.70 -2.62 -26.99
N ALA A 59 -0.70 -2.76 -26.14
CA ALA A 59 -0.21 -1.65 -25.33
C ALA A 59 0.54 -0.62 -26.17
N SER A 60 0.62 0.63 -25.70
CA SER A 60 1.43 1.68 -26.28
C SER A 60 2.92 1.30 -26.30
N GLU A 61 3.72 1.94 -27.11
CA GLU A 61 5.16 1.68 -27.17
C GLU A 61 5.84 2.04 -25.85
N THR A 62 5.42 3.12 -25.20
CA THR A 62 5.89 3.52 -23.87
C THR A 62 5.58 2.45 -22.82
N SER A 63 4.34 1.97 -22.76
CA SER A 63 3.96 0.91 -21.81
C SER A 63 4.73 -0.39 -22.07
N LYS A 64 4.90 -0.79 -23.32
CA LYS A 64 5.69 -1.99 -23.68
C LYS A 64 7.15 -1.85 -23.29
N ALA A 65 7.75 -0.68 -23.53
CA ALA A 65 9.14 -0.41 -23.16
C ALA A 65 9.32 -0.56 -21.65
N LEU A 66 8.49 0.10 -20.84
CA LEU A 66 8.55 0.03 -19.38
C LEU A 66 8.29 -1.38 -18.85
N LEU A 67 7.25 -2.08 -19.34
CA LEU A 67 6.95 -3.45 -18.91
C LEU A 67 8.07 -4.44 -19.27
N ASN A 68 8.72 -4.28 -20.42
CA ASN A 68 9.86 -5.10 -20.79
C ASN A 68 11.07 -4.78 -19.91
N TRP A 69 11.36 -3.50 -19.68
CA TRP A 69 12.42 -3.08 -18.77
C TRP A 69 12.23 -3.68 -17.38
N TRP A 70 11.09 -3.47 -16.75
CA TRP A 70 10.84 -3.89 -15.38
C TRP A 70 10.79 -5.40 -15.18
N PHE A 71 10.25 -6.15 -16.15
CA PHE A 71 9.87 -7.54 -15.93
C PHE A 71 10.52 -8.55 -16.84
N LYS A 72 11.33 -8.12 -17.80
CA LYS A 72 12.04 -9.03 -18.72
C LYS A 72 13.54 -8.79 -18.78
N GLU A 73 13.99 -7.55 -18.56
CA GLU A 73 15.41 -7.27 -18.48
C GLU A 73 15.98 -7.72 -17.12
N SER A 74 17.27 -8.06 -17.11
CA SER A 74 18.00 -8.44 -15.90
C SER A 74 18.56 -7.18 -15.23
N HIS A 75 18.27 -7.00 -13.96
CA HIS A 75 18.72 -5.84 -13.20
C HIS A 75 19.66 -6.22 -12.08
N THR A 76 20.51 -5.28 -11.72
CA THR A 76 21.41 -5.35 -10.59
C THR A 76 21.31 -4.07 -9.79
N ILE A 77 21.25 -4.19 -8.47
CA ILE A 77 21.28 -3.05 -7.55
C ILE A 77 22.49 -3.16 -6.63
N PHE A 78 22.93 -2.02 -6.11
CA PHE A 78 24.01 -1.97 -5.12
C PHE A 78 23.43 -1.85 -3.72
N THR A 79 23.92 -2.69 -2.81
CA THR A 79 23.60 -2.58 -1.38
C THR A 79 24.43 -1.46 -0.75
N LYS A 80 24.09 -1.07 0.48
CA LYS A 80 24.77 0.04 1.20
C LYS A 80 26.29 -0.21 1.41
N ASP A 81 26.71 -1.47 1.42
CA ASP A 81 28.12 -1.88 1.52
C ASP A 81 28.83 -1.96 0.17
N GLY A 82 28.14 -1.58 -0.93
CA GLY A 82 28.68 -1.61 -2.29
C GLY A 82 28.61 -2.97 -2.99
N THR A 83 28.03 -3.99 -2.35
CA THR A 83 27.84 -5.31 -2.96
C THR A 83 26.76 -5.26 -4.04
N SER A 84 27.07 -5.82 -5.20
CA SER A 84 26.14 -5.93 -6.32
C SER A 84 25.27 -7.18 -6.14
N ILE A 85 23.94 -7.02 -6.19
CA ILE A 85 22.98 -8.12 -6.10
C ILE A 85 21.98 -8.05 -7.26
N ALA A 86 21.57 -9.25 -7.76
CA ALA A 86 20.51 -9.34 -8.74
C ALA A 86 19.19 -8.82 -8.16
N PHE A 87 18.48 -8.04 -8.94
CA PHE A 87 17.19 -7.46 -8.56
C PHE A 87 16.08 -7.95 -9.49
N GLN A 88 14.94 -8.25 -8.89
CA GLN A 88 13.71 -8.58 -9.62
C GLN A 88 12.50 -8.12 -8.81
N TYR A 89 11.48 -7.62 -9.49
CA TYR A 89 10.20 -7.30 -8.86
C TYR A 89 9.43 -8.58 -8.51
N TYR A 90 8.75 -8.57 -7.36
CA TYR A 90 7.87 -9.66 -6.96
C TYR A 90 6.72 -9.83 -7.93
N TYR A 91 6.23 -11.05 -8.08
CA TYR A 91 5.08 -11.32 -8.95
C TYR A 91 3.86 -10.45 -8.61
N ALA A 92 3.59 -10.23 -7.30
CA ALA A 92 2.51 -9.36 -6.86
C ALA A 92 2.63 -7.92 -7.35
N GLN A 93 3.84 -7.37 -7.36
CA GLN A 93 4.11 -6.02 -7.87
C GLN A 93 3.90 -5.97 -9.39
N ARG A 94 4.43 -6.97 -10.09
CA ARG A 94 4.27 -7.13 -11.52
C ARG A 94 2.80 -7.22 -11.92
N GLU A 95 2.03 -8.11 -11.29
CA GLU A 95 0.60 -8.31 -11.61
C GLU A 95 -0.21 -7.04 -11.38
N ALA A 96 0.03 -6.33 -10.27
CA ALA A 96 -0.66 -5.08 -9.96
C ALA A 96 -0.43 -4.02 -11.06
N VAL A 97 0.82 -3.81 -11.45
CA VAL A 97 1.21 -2.85 -12.48
C VAL A 97 0.66 -3.27 -13.85
N GLU A 98 0.86 -4.53 -14.23
CA GLU A 98 0.35 -5.07 -15.49
C GLU A 98 -1.17 -4.93 -15.61
N THR A 99 -1.91 -5.16 -14.52
CA THR A 99 -3.38 -5.05 -14.51
C THR A 99 -3.83 -3.61 -14.78
N ILE A 100 -3.25 -2.63 -14.11
CA ILE A 100 -3.61 -1.22 -14.31
C ILE A 100 -3.28 -0.77 -15.72
N ILE A 101 -2.07 -1.10 -16.23
CA ILE A 101 -1.67 -0.74 -17.57
C ILE A 101 -2.57 -1.41 -18.62
N TRP A 102 -2.92 -2.67 -18.43
CA TRP A 102 -3.81 -3.38 -19.35
C TRP A 102 -5.22 -2.76 -19.39
N ILE A 103 -5.80 -2.45 -18.23
CA ILE A 103 -7.13 -1.83 -18.14
C ILE A 103 -7.14 -0.48 -18.86
N TYR A 104 -6.13 0.36 -18.63
CA TYR A 104 -6.06 1.69 -19.20
C TYR A 104 -5.66 1.66 -20.68
N ASP A 105 -4.57 0.99 -21.01
CA ASP A 105 -3.89 1.14 -22.30
C ASP A 105 -4.43 0.19 -23.37
N VAL A 106 -4.89 -1.01 -22.99
CA VAL A 106 -5.41 -2.02 -23.93
C VAL A 106 -6.94 -2.00 -23.96
N GLU A 107 -7.58 -2.06 -22.81
CA GLU A 107 -9.05 -2.08 -22.69
C GLU A 107 -9.68 -0.70 -22.81
N LYS A 108 -8.87 0.37 -22.80
CA LYS A 108 -9.30 1.76 -22.97
C LYS A 108 -10.43 2.14 -22.02
N VAL A 109 -10.32 1.73 -20.76
CA VAL A 109 -11.26 2.11 -19.71
C VAL A 109 -11.08 3.60 -19.42
N VAL A 110 -12.09 4.40 -19.76
CA VAL A 110 -12.05 5.88 -19.61
C VAL A 110 -12.99 6.39 -18.52
N ASN A 111 -13.92 5.55 -18.08
CA ASN A 111 -14.82 5.86 -16.97
C ASN A 111 -15.05 4.67 -16.05
N LYS A 112 -15.55 4.93 -14.83
CA LYS A 112 -15.73 3.91 -13.79
C LYS A 112 -16.67 2.77 -14.21
N TYR A 113 -17.67 3.03 -15.03
CA TYR A 113 -18.66 2.03 -15.44
C TYR A 113 -18.12 1.05 -16.48
N ASP A 114 -17.03 1.40 -17.18
CA ASP A 114 -16.38 0.47 -18.12
C ASP A 114 -15.79 -0.76 -17.41
N LEU A 115 -15.55 -0.67 -16.09
CA LEU A 115 -15.11 -1.80 -15.28
C LEU A 115 -16.17 -2.89 -15.14
N ILE A 116 -17.46 -2.57 -15.27
CA ILE A 116 -18.57 -3.52 -15.10
C ILE A 116 -18.47 -4.70 -16.10
N LYS A 117 -17.85 -4.48 -17.26
CA LYS A 117 -17.65 -5.55 -18.27
C LYS A 117 -16.82 -6.72 -17.72
N PHE A 118 -16.06 -6.52 -16.66
CA PHE A 118 -15.25 -7.56 -16.01
C PHE A 118 -15.99 -8.31 -14.89
N ASP A 119 -17.20 -7.89 -14.54
CA ASP A 119 -18.03 -8.61 -13.57
C ASP A 119 -18.83 -9.72 -14.26
N LYS A 120 -18.24 -10.90 -14.37
CA LYS A 120 -18.89 -12.07 -15.00
C LYS A 120 -20.08 -12.63 -14.21
N LEU A 121 -20.19 -12.30 -12.94
CA LEU A 121 -21.26 -12.80 -12.07
C LEU A 121 -22.42 -11.81 -11.90
N GLY A 122 -22.34 -10.63 -12.53
CA GLY A 122 -23.39 -9.62 -12.45
C GLY A 122 -23.65 -9.07 -11.03
N ARG A 123 -22.60 -8.98 -10.22
CA ARG A 123 -22.68 -8.52 -8.83
C ARG A 123 -22.63 -7.00 -8.67
N VAL A 124 -22.14 -6.31 -9.70
CA VAL A 124 -21.86 -4.87 -9.65
C VAL A 124 -22.95 -4.11 -10.38
N SER A 125 -23.49 -3.10 -9.72
CA SER A 125 -24.43 -2.13 -10.31
C SER A 125 -23.84 -0.72 -10.28
N PRO A 126 -24.25 0.17 -11.19
CA PRO A 126 -23.70 1.53 -11.29
C PRO A 126 -23.75 2.36 -10.00
N ASN A 127 -24.76 2.15 -9.15
CA ASN A 127 -24.92 2.85 -7.87
C ASN A 127 -23.92 2.43 -6.78
N MET A 128 -23.11 1.40 -7.03
CA MET A 128 -22.03 0.99 -6.12
C MET A 128 -20.77 1.86 -6.27
N PHE A 129 -20.69 2.68 -7.31
CA PHE A 129 -19.61 3.63 -7.52
C PHE A 129 -19.99 4.99 -6.92
N THR A 130 -19.29 5.41 -5.89
CA THR A 130 -19.58 6.63 -5.13
C THR A 130 -18.88 7.87 -5.69
N GLU A 131 -17.73 7.71 -6.32
CA GLU A 131 -16.93 8.77 -6.94
C GLU A 131 -17.36 9.04 -8.39
N ASP A 132 -17.07 10.24 -8.91
CA ASP A 132 -17.36 10.64 -10.30
C ASP A 132 -16.12 10.67 -11.22
N TRP A 133 -15.01 10.10 -10.74
CA TRP A 133 -13.78 9.98 -11.50
C TRP A 133 -13.34 8.50 -11.62
N LEU A 134 -12.35 8.26 -12.47
CA LEU A 134 -11.77 6.92 -12.64
C LEU A 134 -10.89 6.58 -11.44
N ARG A 135 -11.17 5.43 -10.83
CA ARG A 135 -10.49 4.95 -9.65
C ARG A 135 -10.21 3.46 -9.74
N PHE A 136 -8.99 3.06 -9.39
CA PHE A 136 -8.58 1.67 -9.28
C PHE A 136 -8.06 1.38 -7.89
N VAL A 137 -8.43 0.24 -7.34
CA VAL A 137 -7.97 -0.23 -6.04
C VAL A 137 -7.08 -1.46 -6.22
N VAL A 138 -5.87 -1.40 -5.67
CA VAL A 138 -4.89 -2.48 -5.65
C VAL A 138 -4.80 -3.01 -4.23
N LYS A 139 -5.25 -4.23 -4.01
CA LYS A 139 -5.06 -4.93 -2.76
C LYS A 139 -3.74 -5.68 -2.76
N MET A 140 -2.90 -5.37 -1.80
CA MET A 140 -1.62 -6.05 -1.60
C MET A 140 -1.37 -6.27 -0.12
N ALA A 141 -0.98 -7.49 0.26
CA ALA A 141 -0.61 -7.81 1.64
C ALA A 141 0.46 -6.85 2.17
N THR A 142 0.41 -6.55 3.46
CA THR A 142 1.45 -5.75 4.13
C THR A 142 2.81 -6.40 3.95
N GLY A 143 3.84 -5.62 3.65
CA GLY A 143 5.20 -6.14 3.40
C GLY A 143 5.46 -6.64 1.96
N SER A 144 4.48 -6.62 1.05
CA SER A 144 4.66 -7.07 -0.34
C SER A 144 5.22 -5.99 -1.29
N GLY A 145 5.57 -4.80 -0.78
CA GLY A 145 6.21 -3.74 -1.54
C GLY A 145 5.25 -2.80 -2.27
N LYS A 146 4.19 -2.36 -1.59
CA LYS A 146 3.22 -1.38 -2.11
C LYS A 146 3.90 -0.12 -2.67
N THR A 147 4.91 0.42 -1.97
CA THR A 147 5.66 1.61 -2.41
C THR A 147 6.29 1.42 -3.80
N LYS A 148 6.82 0.22 -4.09
CA LYS A 148 7.38 -0.07 -5.43
C LYS A 148 6.30 0.00 -6.52
N VAL A 149 5.10 -0.54 -6.26
CA VAL A 149 3.97 -0.46 -7.19
C VAL A 149 3.56 0.99 -7.44
N MET A 150 3.47 1.79 -6.39
CA MET A 150 3.16 3.23 -6.52
C MET A 150 4.21 3.95 -7.38
N SER A 151 5.51 3.68 -7.15
CA SER A 151 6.60 4.31 -7.92
C SER A 151 6.62 3.87 -9.38
N LEU A 152 6.37 2.59 -9.68
CA LEU A 152 6.25 2.09 -11.05
C LEU A 152 5.08 2.73 -11.80
N LEU A 153 3.91 2.84 -11.15
CA LEU A 153 2.72 3.45 -11.75
C LEU A 153 2.88 4.96 -11.93
N LEU A 154 3.60 5.63 -11.02
CA LEU A 154 3.95 7.03 -11.17
C LEU A 154 4.87 7.23 -12.39
N ALA A 155 5.94 6.44 -12.50
CA ALA A 155 6.86 6.51 -13.64
C ALA A 155 6.13 6.19 -14.96
N TRP A 156 5.26 5.17 -14.98
CA TRP A 156 4.44 4.85 -16.14
C TRP A 156 3.54 6.02 -16.55
N SER A 157 2.79 6.60 -15.63
CA SER A 157 1.92 7.73 -15.94
C SER A 157 2.70 8.92 -16.48
N TYR A 158 3.84 9.23 -15.86
CA TYR A 158 4.71 10.31 -16.28
C TYR A 158 5.19 10.14 -17.74
N PHE A 159 5.80 9.00 -18.06
CA PHE A 159 6.34 8.75 -19.39
C PHE A 159 5.27 8.53 -20.44
N HIS A 160 4.17 7.88 -20.08
CA HIS A 160 3.03 7.74 -20.97
C HIS A 160 2.45 9.13 -21.34
N LYS A 161 2.36 10.05 -20.38
CA LYS A 161 1.94 11.44 -20.64
C LYS A 161 2.97 12.21 -21.47
N LEU A 162 4.26 11.90 -21.32
CA LEU A 162 5.33 12.58 -22.02
C LEU A 162 5.46 12.13 -23.48
N TYR A 163 5.38 10.83 -23.73
CA TYR A 163 5.70 10.23 -25.03
C TYR A 163 4.45 9.86 -25.87
N GLU A 164 3.30 9.62 -25.23
CA GLU A 164 2.09 9.25 -25.96
C GLU A 164 1.19 10.48 -26.17
N LYS A 165 0.99 10.85 -27.43
CA LYS A 165 0.31 12.10 -27.83
C LYS A 165 -1.11 12.24 -27.25
N ASP A 166 -1.87 11.14 -27.20
CA ASP A 166 -3.27 11.13 -26.77
C ASP A 166 -3.44 10.64 -25.32
N SER A 167 -2.38 10.72 -24.52
CA SER A 167 -2.39 10.30 -23.13
C SER A 167 -3.25 11.22 -22.27
N GLU A 168 -4.21 10.65 -21.56
CA GLU A 168 -5.00 11.34 -20.54
C GLU A 168 -4.45 11.16 -19.10
N LEU A 169 -3.28 10.52 -18.98
CA LEU A 169 -2.55 10.41 -17.71
C LEU A 169 -1.91 11.74 -17.28
N ALA A 170 -1.21 11.75 -16.18
CA ALA A 170 -0.66 12.94 -15.56
C ALA A 170 0.86 12.87 -15.38
N LYS A 171 1.48 14.06 -15.31
CA LYS A 171 2.85 14.28 -14.82
C LYS A 171 2.87 14.92 -13.43
N ASN A 172 1.69 15.25 -12.91
CA ASN A 172 1.52 15.78 -11.57
C ASN A 172 0.81 14.75 -10.69
N PHE A 173 1.36 14.52 -9.51
CA PHE A 173 0.94 13.45 -8.62
C PHE A 173 0.70 13.98 -7.21
N LEU A 174 -0.39 13.56 -6.60
CA LEU A 174 -0.66 13.77 -5.19
C LEU A 174 -0.58 12.41 -4.48
N LEU A 175 0.50 12.21 -3.72
CA LEU A 175 0.70 11.02 -2.90
C LEU A 175 0.22 11.30 -1.50
N ILE A 176 -0.66 10.46 -1.01
CA ILE A 176 -1.29 10.66 0.27
C ILE A 176 -1.09 9.45 1.16
N THR A 177 -0.63 9.73 2.38
CA THR A 177 -0.33 8.74 3.40
C THR A 177 -1.27 8.86 4.59
N PRO A 178 -1.55 7.76 5.32
CA PRO A 178 -2.51 7.77 6.42
C PRO A 178 -2.01 8.54 7.65
N ASN A 179 -0.69 8.59 7.89
CA ASN A 179 -0.12 9.21 9.07
C ASN A 179 1.33 9.67 8.84
N ILE A 180 1.89 10.38 9.82
CA ILE A 180 3.25 10.94 9.76
C ILE A 180 4.32 9.84 9.67
N ILE A 181 4.18 8.72 10.36
CA ILE A 181 5.18 7.64 10.35
C ILE A 181 5.30 7.02 8.95
N VAL A 182 4.17 6.81 8.28
CA VAL A 182 4.16 6.31 6.89
C VAL A 182 4.69 7.39 5.94
N LEU A 183 4.36 8.65 6.19
CA LEU A 183 4.90 9.78 5.43
C LEU A 183 6.42 9.83 5.50
N ASP A 184 7.01 9.75 6.69
CA ASP A 184 8.47 9.80 6.89
C ASP A 184 9.18 8.64 6.18
N ARG A 185 8.59 7.44 6.20
CA ARG A 185 9.11 6.30 5.45
C ARG A 185 9.09 6.54 3.95
N ILE A 186 7.96 7.00 3.41
CA ILE A 186 7.83 7.29 1.98
C ILE A 186 8.70 8.49 1.60
N LYS A 187 8.81 9.50 2.47
CA LYS A 187 9.74 10.62 2.28
C LYS A 187 11.17 10.11 2.10
N ALA A 188 11.64 9.20 2.95
CA ALA A 188 12.99 8.66 2.83
C ALA A 188 13.26 7.94 1.49
N ASP A 189 12.25 7.26 0.93
CA ASP A 189 12.35 6.61 -0.38
C ASP A 189 12.30 7.61 -1.54
N PHE A 190 11.51 8.68 -1.41
CA PHE A 190 11.29 9.68 -2.46
C PHE A 190 12.25 10.86 -2.41
N GLU A 191 12.83 11.18 -1.25
CA GLU A 191 13.76 12.30 -1.10
C GLU A 191 14.96 12.16 -2.05
N GLY A 192 15.24 13.22 -2.83
CA GLY A 192 16.21 13.16 -3.90
C GLY A 192 15.83 12.20 -5.04
N LEU A 193 14.57 11.79 -5.12
CA LEU A 193 14.05 10.83 -6.09
C LEU A 193 14.75 9.46 -6.06
N LYS A 194 15.33 9.09 -4.92
CA LYS A 194 16.20 7.91 -4.76
C LYS A 194 15.57 6.64 -5.30
N ILE A 195 14.31 6.37 -4.94
CA ILE A 195 13.62 5.14 -5.35
C ILE A 195 13.60 4.96 -6.87
N PHE A 196 13.59 6.05 -7.64
CA PHE A 196 13.53 6.00 -9.10
C PHE A 196 14.89 5.68 -9.75
N TYR A 197 16.01 6.00 -9.08
CA TYR A 197 17.36 5.81 -9.58
C TYR A 197 18.11 4.65 -8.90
N GLU A 198 17.82 4.36 -7.64
CA GLU A 198 18.44 3.23 -6.91
C GLU A 198 17.79 1.89 -7.28
N ASP A 199 16.49 1.88 -7.56
CA ASP A 199 15.80 0.73 -8.15
C ASP A 199 15.74 0.87 -9.67
N PRO A 200 15.60 -0.22 -10.43
CA PRO A 200 15.50 -0.17 -11.90
C PRO A 200 14.11 0.29 -12.36
N ILE A 201 13.62 1.43 -11.83
CA ILE A 201 12.33 2.03 -12.21
C ILE A 201 12.48 2.78 -13.52
N LEU A 202 13.51 3.62 -13.63
CA LEU A 202 13.80 4.35 -14.86
C LEU A 202 14.68 3.49 -15.77
N PRO A 203 14.30 3.30 -17.04
CA PRO A 203 15.22 2.71 -18.02
C PRO A 203 16.46 3.57 -18.20
N ASP A 204 17.54 2.96 -18.67
CA ASP A 204 18.73 3.69 -19.05
C ASP A 204 18.45 4.57 -20.27
N ASN A 205 19.16 5.71 -20.35
CA ASN A 205 19.11 6.58 -21.53
C ASN A 205 19.52 5.80 -22.77
N GLY A 206 18.76 5.96 -23.85
CA GLY A 206 18.94 5.22 -25.10
C GLY A 206 18.16 3.89 -25.16
N TYR A 207 17.59 3.41 -24.06
CA TYR A 207 16.72 2.23 -24.11
C TYR A 207 15.47 2.52 -24.96
N ARG A 208 15.28 1.70 -26.01
CA ARG A 208 14.22 1.90 -27.01
C ARG A 208 14.23 3.26 -27.70
N GLY A 209 15.36 3.97 -27.67
CA GLY A 209 15.55 5.24 -28.36
C GLY A 209 15.21 6.49 -27.53
N GLU A 210 14.73 6.33 -26.31
CA GLU A 210 14.32 7.44 -25.43
C GLU A 210 15.38 7.75 -24.36
N ASN A 211 15.37 8.98 -23.83
CA ASN A 211 16.28 9.46 -22.80
C ASN A 211 15.61 9.43 -21.41
N TRP A 212 15.19 8.26 -20.98
CA TRP A 212 14.34 8.05 -19.80
C TRP A 212 14.79 8.79 -18.55
N GLN A 213 16.09 8.71 -18.22
CA GLN A 213 16.62 9.35 -17.02
C GLN A 213 16.71 10.86 -17.15
N ASP A 214 17.11 11.37 -18.31
CA ASP A 214 17.22 12.81 -18.57
C ASP A 214 15.84 13.45 -18.71
N ASP A 215 14.87 12.74 -19.25
CA ASP A 215 13.50 13.23 -19.46
C ASP A 215 12.64 13.14 -18.18
N PHE A 216 13.09 12.41 -17.14
CA PHE A 216 12.41 12.36 -15.84
C PHE A 216 12.72 13.59 -14.98
N GLN A 217 12.13 14.73 -15.36
CA GLN A 217 12.34 16.03 -14.71
C GLN A 217 11.19 16.37 -13.75
N ILE A 218 10.99 15.53 -12.74
CA ILE A 218 9.92 15.72 -11.76
C ILE A 218 10.44 16.39 -10.49
N LYS A 219 9.63 17.25 -9.88
CA LYS A 219 9.98 17.93 -8.63
C LYS A 219 9.16 17.36 -7.47
N LEU A 220 9.84 17.03 -6.38
CA LEU A 220 9.21 16.61 -5.14
C LEU A 220 8.89 17.83 -4.27
N HIS A 221 7.65 17.91 -3.81
CA HIS A 221 7.15 18.87 -2.83
C HIS A 221 6.70 18.10 -1.60
N LEU A 222 7.28 18.42 -0.46
CA LEU A 222 6.84 17.90 0.84
C LEU A 222 5.77 18.82 1.42
N GLN A 223 4.90 18.27 2.23
CA GLN A 223 3.71 18.96 2.73
C GLN A 223 3.92 20.38 3.30
N ASP A 224 5.09 20.64 3.87
CA ASP A 224 5.42 21.94 4.52
C ASP A 224 6.33 22.83 3.64
N GLU A 225 6.75 22.34 2.48
CA GLU A 225 7.74 22.99 1.60
C GLU A 225 7.28 22.96 0.13
N VAL A 226 6.10 23.53 -0.15
CA VAL A 226 5.66 23.65 -1.55
C VAL A 226 6.38 24.85 -2.17
N GLY A 227 7.40 24.54 -2.96
CA GLY A 227 8.11 25.52 -3.77
C GLY A 227 7.41 25.80 -5.09
N THR A 228 8.09 26.50 -6.00
CA THR A 228 7.59 26.77 -7.36
C THR A 228 7.21 25.49 -8.07
N ILE A 229 6.01 25.42 -8.61
CA ILE A 229 5.48 24.29 -9.37
C ILE A 229 6.24 24.17 -10.70
N SER A 230 6.74 22.95 -10.97
CA SER A 230 7.46 22.65 -12.21
C SER A 230 6.48 22.39 -13.36
N LYS A 231 6.79 22.91 -14.53
CA LYS A 231 6.05 22.58 -15.77
C LYS A 231 6.34 21.17 -16.28
N SER A 232 7.46 20.58 -15.88
CA SER A 232 7.87 19.25 -16.32
C SER A 232 7.14 18.14 -15.58
N GLY A 233 6.80 18.34 -14.30
CA GLY A 233 6.06 17.42 -13.47
C GLY A 233 6.31 17.64 -11.98
N ASN A 234 5.40 17.19 -11.14
CA ASN A 234 5.45 17.38 -9.69
C ASN A 234 4.93 16.17 -8.92
N ILE A 235 5.55 15.87 -7.79
CA ILE A 235 5.05 14.95 -6.78
C ILE A 235 4.78 15.76 -5.53
N PHE A 236 3.52 15.81 -5.11
CA PHE A 236 3.09 16.40 -3.84
C PHE A 236 2.89 15.28 -2.84
N LEU A 237 3.73 15.21 -1.82
CA LEU A 237 3.66 14.18 -0.78
C LEU A 237 3.08 14.79 0.51
N THR A 238 1.95 14.27 0.96
CA THR A 238 1.24 14.77 2.14
C THR A 238 0.63 13.64 2.97
N ASN A 239 0.28 13.95 4.21
CA ASN A 239 -0.54 13.05 5.02
C ASN A 239 -2.00 13.50 5.05
N ILE A 240 -2.87 12.55 5.39
CA ILE A 240 -4.31 12.74 5.43
C ILE A 240 -4.76 13.88 6.36
N HIS A 241 -4.10 14.10 7.50
CA HIS A 241 -4.51 15.12 8.49
C HIS A 241 -4.37 16.53 7.96
N ARG A 242 -3.33 16.80 7.17
CA ARG A 242 -3.09 18.12 6.57
C ARG A 242 -4.12 18.50 5.51
N VAL A 243 -4.70 17.49 4.85
CA VAL A 243 -5.77 17.68 3.87
C VAL A 243 -7.05 18.17 4.54
N TYR A 244 -7.28 17.80 5.81
CA TYR A 244 -8.49 18.17 6.56
C TYR A 244 -8.45 19.58 7.17
N GLU A 245 -7.28 20.06 7.55
CA GLU A 245 -7.16 21.33 8.31
C GLU A 245 -7.52 22.57 7.48
N GLY A 246 -7.67 22.43 6.15
CA GLY A 246 -8.07 23.50 5.24
C GLY A 246 -9.56 23.89 5.28
N ASN A 247 -10.46 23.03 5.77
CA ASN A 247 -11.92 23.17 5.63
C ASN A 247 -12.70 23.10 6.96
N THR A 248 -12.11 23.44 8.10
CA THR A 248 -12.85 23.42 9.37
C THR A 248 -13.61 24.70 9.66
N ASP A 249 -14.83 24.81 9.12
CA ASP A 249 -15.95 25.29 9.91
C ASP A 249 -16.54 24.06 10.61
N LYS A 250 -16.29 23.99 11.92
CA LYS A 250 -16.91 23.16 12.97
C LYS A 250 -17.81 21.99 12.50
N ALA A 251 -17.25 20.83 12.21
CA ALA A 251 -17.97 19.57 12.29
C ALA A 251 -17.49 18.83 13.55
N SER A 252 -18.41 18.66 14.49
CA SER A 252 -18.22 17.90 15.73
C SER A 252 -17.93 16.44 15.40
N PHE A 253 -16.75 15.98 15.81
CA PHE A 253 -16.37 14.56 15.77
C PHE A 253 -17.04 13.85 16.95
N GLU A 254 -18.17 13.21 16.71
CA GLU A 254 -18.73 12.18 17.58
C GLU A 254 -18.55 10.81 16.90
N ASP A 255 -17.32 10.30 16.90
CA ASP A 255 -16.98 8.88 16.78
C ASP A 255 -15.49 8.70 17.08
N GLU A 256 -15.13 8.94 18.35
CA GLU A 256 -13.74 8.96 18.83
C GLU A 256 -13.11 7.57 19.05
N ASN A 257 -13.82 6.45 18.82
CA ASN A 257 -13.37 5.17 19.36
C ASN A 257 -12.59 4.24 18.43
N THR A 258 -12.37 4.59 17.15
CA THR A 258 -11.65 3.69 16.22
C THR A 258 -10.42 4.35 15.59
N SER A 259 -10.38 5.66 15.47
CA SER A 259 -9.21 6.37 14.90
C SER A 259 -8.08 6.57 15.93
N ASP A 260 -8.40 6.73 17.21
CA ASP A 260 -7.41 6.92 18.28
C ASP A 260 -6.59 5.65 18.56
N TYR A 261 -7.13 4.48 18.26
CA TYR A 261 -6.45 3.20 18.46
C TYR A 261 -5.23 2.99 17.55
N PHE A 262 -5.23 3.58 16.35
CA PHE A 262 -4.13 3.44 15.38
C PHE A 262 -3.28 4.69 15.18
N MET A 263 -3.70 5.86 15.66
CA MET A 263 -3.10 7.14 15.29
C MET A 263 -2.37 7.87 16.44
N GLY A 264 -2.45 7.38 17.67
CA GLY A 264 -1.85 8.04 18.85
C GLY A 264 -2.49 9.40 19.14
N ASN A 265 -2.61 9.74 20.41
CA ASN A 265 -3.19 11.01 20.88
C ASN A 265 -2.60 12.21 20.16
N LYS A 266 -3.45 13.15 19.73
CA LYS A 266 -3.07 14.46 19.19
C LYS A 266 -1.98 15.10 20.04
N VAL A 267 -0.79 15.24 19.48
CA VAL A 267 0.20 16.17 20.02
C VAL A 267 -0.32 17.58 19.76
N VAL A 268 -0.80 18.24 20.79
CA VAL A 268 -1.08 19.67 20.76
C VAL A 268 0.27 20.38 20.75
N GLY A 269 0.91 20.42 19.59
CA GLY A 269 2.12 21.21 19.34
C GLY A 269 1.71 22.48 18.61
N LYS A 270 1.98 23.62 19.21
CA LYS A 270 1.94 24.94 18.57
C LYS A 270 2.79 24.89 17.30
N THR A 271 2.17 24.95 16.12
CA THR A 271 2.87 25.33 14.91
C THR A 271 2.01 26.32 14.15
N ASN A 272 2.51 27.55 14.10
CA ASN A 272 2.14 28.55 13.10
C ASN A 272 2.80 28.12 11.78
N ASP A 273 2.31 27.07 11.13
CA ASP A 273 2.89 26.62 9.87
C ASP A 273 1.93 26.87 8.72
N SER A 274 2.48 27.43 7.66
CA SER A 274 1.82 27.71 6.41
C SER A 274 1.09 26.46 5.90
N LYS A 275 -0.24 26.49 5.91
CA LYS A 275 -1.10 25.44 5.41
C LYS A 275 -0.81 25.24 3.93
N VAL A 276 -0.47 24.01 3.52
CA VAL A 276 -0.52 23.66 2.11
C VAL A 276 -1.98 23.65 1.69
N ASP A 277 -2.40 24.70 1.03
CA ASP A 277 -3.73 24.75 0.43
C ASP A 277 -3.73 23.86 -0.83
N LEU A 278 -4.33 22.69 -0.73
CA LEU A 278 -4.53 21.81 -1.89
C LEU A 278 -5.25 22.53 -3.03
N GLY A 279 -6.06 23.54 -2.71
CA GLY A 279 -6.67 24.43 -3.68
C GLY A 279 -5.65 25.27 -4.46
N GLU A 280 -4.48 25.57 -3.88
CA GLU A 280 -3.37 26.25 -4.58
C GLU A 280 -2.64 25.32 -5.53
N ILE A 281 -2.39 24.07 -5.11
CA ILE A 281 -1.81 23.06 -5.99
C ILE A 281 -2.65 22.88 -7.25
N VAL A 282 -3.97 22.73 -7.08
CA VAL A 282 -4.89 22.54 -8.21
C VAL A 282 -5.00 23.76 -9.12
N ARG A 283 -4.69 24.98 -8.61
CA ARG A 283 -4.67 26.19 -9.45
C ARG A 283 -3.60 26.16 -10.52
N ASP A 284 -2.47 25.53 -10.24
CA ASP A 284 -1.27 25.61 -11.06
C ASP A 284 -0.99 24.35 -11.88
N VAL A 285 -1.80 23.29 -11.73
CA VAL A 285 -1.69 22.06 -12.52
C VAL A 285 -2.88 21.87 -13.45
N ASP A 286 -2.62 21.30 -14.62
CA ASP A 286 -3.64 21.02 -15.64
C ASP A 286 -4.20 19.61 -15.57
N GLU A 287 -3.42 18.66 -15.05
CA GLU A 287 -3.80 17.28 -14.83
C GLU A 287 -3.22 16.79 -13.50
N LEU A 288 -3.91 15.89 -12.85
CA LEU A 288 -3.49 15.33 -11.57
C LEU A 288 -3.85 13.85 -11.49
N MET A 289 -2.92 13.04 -11.01
CA MET A 289 -3.15 11.66 -10.58
C MET A 289 -3.00 11.58 -9.07
N ILE A 290 -3.96 10.93 -8.41
CA ILE A 290 -3.91 10.73 -6.96
C ILE A 290 -3.50 9.29 -6.66
N ILE A 291 -2.54 9.12 -5.77
CA ILE A 291 -2.10 7.80 -5.28
C ILE A 291 -2.23 7.80 -3.76
N ASN A 292 -3.05 6.89 -3.24
CA ASN A 292 -3.30 6.75 -1.81
C ASN A 292 -2.64 5.49 -1.27
N ASP A 293 -1.79 5.63 -0.25
CA ASP A 293 -1.31 4.50 0.54
C ASP A 293 -2.27 4.23 1.70
N GLU A 294 -2.49 2.94 2.02
CA GLU A 294 -3.43 2.47 3.05
C GLU A 294 -4.84 3.05 2.91
N ALA A 295 -5.34 3.05 1.69
CA ALA A 295 -6.59 3.72 1.30
C ALA A 295 -7.87 3.23 2.00
N HIS A 296 -7.80 2.21 2.85
CA HIS A 296 -8.95 1.76 3.65
C HIS A 296 -9.42 2.80 4.69
N HIS A 297 -8.60 3.80 4.99
CA HIS A 297 -8.99 4.94 5.82
C HIS A 297 -9.82 6.00 5.09
N ILE A 298 -10.02 5.88 3.77
CA ILE A 298 -10.55 6.95 2.90
C ILE A 298 -12.06 6.80 2.60
N HIS A 299 -12.70 5.72 2.97
CA HIS A 299 -13.89 5.19 2.29
C HIS A 299 -15.24 5.53 2.86
N ASP A 300 -15.36 6.46 3.77
CA ASP A 300 -16.68 7.02 4.07
C ASP A 300 -16.87 8.29 3.20
N PRO A 301 -17.89 8.34 2.30
CA PRO A 301 -18.22 9.56 1.56
C PRO A 301 -18.55 10.75 2.47
N LYS A 302 -18.84 10.48 3.76
CA LYS A 302 -19.03 11.51 4.79
C LYS A 302 -17.71 12.03 5.36
N MET A 303 -16.60 11.30 5.17
CA MET A 303 -15.29 11.73 5.66
C MET A 303 -14.74 12.90 4.84
N ALA A 304 -14.12 13.82 5.52
CA ALA A 304 -13.52 15.01 4.93
C ALA A 304 -12.50 14.68 3.80
N TRP A 305 -11.91 13.49 3.85
CA TRP A 305 -11.00 12.97 2.84
C TRP A 305 -11.61 12.77 1.46
N PHE A 306 -12.72 12.05 1.37
CA PHE A 306 -13.45 11.86 0.11
C PHE A 306 -13.85 13.22 -0.46
N LYS A 307 -14.38 14.10 0.40
CA LYS A 307 -14.76 15.47 0.03
C LYS A 307 -13.57 16.27 -0.50
N SER A 308 -12.38 16.12 0.06
CA SER A 308 -11.20 16.81 -0.45
C SER A 308 -10.80 16.39 -1.85
N ILE A 309 -10.87 15.08 -2.16
CA ILE A 309 -10.62 14.60 -3.54
C ILE A 309 -11.75 15.07 -4.47
N GLU A 310 -13.00 15.03 -4.02
CA GLU A 310 -14.15 15.54 -4.76
C GLU A 310 -14.01 17.03 -5.07
N ASP A 311 -13.58 17.84 -4.10
CA ASP A 311 -13.28 19.26 -4.29
C ASP A 311 -12.16 19.49 -5.30
N ILE A 312 -11.10 18.70 -5.26
CA ILE A 312 -10.01 18.73 -6.25
C ILE A 312 -10.57 18.42 -7.64
N HIS A 313 -11.35 17.34 -7.77
CA HIS A 313 -11.96 16.93 -9.03
C HIS A 313 -12.86 18.03 -9.59
N ASN A 314 -13.75 18.60 -8.76
CA ASN A 314 -14.66 19.66 -9.14
C ASN A 314 -13.92 20.95 -9.58
N LYS A 315 -12.82 21.32 -8.89
CA LYS A 315 -11.98 22.45 -9.28
C LYS A 315 -11.30 22.23 -10.64
N LEU A 316 -10.83 21.01 -10.91
CA LEU A 316 -10.26 20.65 -12.22
C LEU A 316 -11.33 20.73 -13.31
N LEU A 317 -12.55 20.23 -13.05
CA LEU A 317 -13.67 20.30 -14.00
C LEU A 317 -14.05 21.75 -14.35
N GLN A 318 -14.04 22.67 -13.38
CA GLN A 318 -14.28 24.10 -13.61
C GLN A 318 -13.26 24.73 -14.57
N LYS A 319 -12.06 24.16 -14.66
CA LYS A 319 -11.02 24.56 -15.62
C LYS A 319 -11.10 23.81 -16.96
N GLY A 320 -12.14 22.99 -17.17
CA GLY A 320 -12.22 22.11 -18.35
C GLY A 320 -11.21 20.96 -18.32
N LYS A 321 -10.70 20.62 -17.14
CA LYS A 321 -9.77 19.53 -16.88
C LYS A 321 -10.47 18.45 -16.04
N LYS A 322 -9.81 17.30 -15.84
CA LYS A 322 -10.34 16.24 -14.99
C LYS A 322 -9.21 15.63 -14.13
N LEU A 323 -9.60 14.97 -13.04
CA LEU A 323 -8.70 14.07 -12.35
C LEU A 323 -8.38 12.91 -13.30
N ALA A 324 -7.10 12.73 -13.63
CA ALA A 324 -6.67 11.75 -14.62
C ALA A 324 -6.98 10.33 -14.15
N LEU A 325 -6.58 10.00 -12.92
CA LEU A 325 -6.77 8.69 -12.32
C LEU A 325 -6.55 8.79 -10.80
N GLN A 326 -7.32 8.03 -10.02
CA GLN A 326 -7.01 7.72 -8.63
C GLN A 326 -6.58 6.27 -8.51
N ILE A 327 -5.45 6.02 -7.85
CA ILE A 327 -4.99 4.68 -7.49
C ILE A 327 -4.91 4.56 -5.98
N ASP A 328 -5.63 3.60 -5.45
CA ASP A 328 -5.63 3.26 -4.05
C ASP A 328 -4.85 1.97 -3.83
N VAL A 329 -3.85 2.01 -2.96
CA VAL A 329 -3.07 0.83 -2.60
C VAL A 329 -3.32 0.50 -1.13
N THR A 330 -3.78 -0.71 -0.84
CA THR A 330 -4.16 -1.09 0.52
C THR A 330 -4.02 -2.58 0.76
N ALA A 331 -3.82 -2.98 2.01
CA ALA A 331 -3.88 -4.40 2.41
C ALA A 331 -5.32 -4.87 2.65
N THR A 332 -6.24 -3.95 2.97
CA THR A 332 -7.61 -4.22 3.37
C THR A 332 -8.60 -3.36 2.55
N PRO A 333 -9.01 -3.78 1.34
CA PRO A 333 -9.88 -3.00 0.47
C PRO A 333 -11.34 -3.08 0.93
N LYS A 334 -11.61 -2.67 2.18
CA LYS A 334 -12.94 -2.67 2.77
C LYS A 334 -13.21 -1.33 3.44
N ASN A 335 -14.44 -0.89 3.35
CA ASN A 335 -14.91 0.26 4.13
C ASN A 335 -15.18 -0.13 5.59
N ASN A 336 -15.53 0.85 6.43
CA ASN A 336 -15.85 0.65 7.84
C ASN A 336 -17.04 -0.30 8.09
N ARG A 337 -17.87 -0.58 7.08
CA ARG A 337 -18.97 -1.55 7.12
C ARG A 337 -18.56 -2.95 6.68
N GLY A 338 -17.29 -3.16 6.33
CA GLY A 338 -16.75 -4.43 5.86
C GLY A 338 -17.04 -4.75 4.38
N GLU A 339 -17.62 -3.81 3.62
CA GLU A 339 -17.90 -3.97 2.20
C GLU A 339 -16.62 -3.78 1.40
N ILE A 340 -16.39 -4.66 0.42
CA ILE A 340 -15.22 -4.60 -0.47
C ILE A 340 -15.41 -3.43 -1.45
N PHE A 341 -14.34 -2.68 -1.70
CA PHE A 341 -14.34 -1.65 -2.74
C PHE A 341 -14.56 -2.26 -4.11
N VAL A 342 -15.64 -1.85 -4.74
CA VAL A 342 -16.04 -2.39 -6.04
C VAL A 342 -14.96 -2.20 -7.09
N GLN A 343 -14.20 -1.11 -7.01
CA GLN A 343 -13.11 -0.74 -7.93
C GLN A 343 -11.82 -1.56 -7.74
N THR A 344 -11.86 -2.63 -6.91
CA THR A 344 -10.68 -3.48 -6.73
C THR A 344 -10.39 -4.27 -8.01
N VAL A 345 -9.24 -3.95 -8.62
CA VAL A 345 -8.79 -4.53 -9.90
C VAL A 345 -7.66 -5.54 -9.74
N SER A 346 -6.92 -5.48 -8.65
CA SER A 346 -5.84 -6.43 -8.33
C SER A 346 -5.94 -6.87 -6.88
N ASP A 347 -5.70 -8.15 -6.61
CA ASP A 347 -5.78 -8.75 -5.28
C ASP A 347 -4.63 -9.73 -5.05
N TYR A 348 -3.71 -9.35 -4.15
CA TYR A 348 -2.68 -10.24 -3.63
C TYR A 348 -2.85 -10.40 -2.12
N PRO A 349 -3.63 -11.41 -1.68
CA PRO A 349 -3.98 -11.59 -0.29
C PRO A 349 -2.82 -12.12 0.56
N LEU A 350 -2.91 -11.95 1.88
CA LEU A 350 -1.91 -12.39 2.85
C LEU A 350 -1.57 -13.87 2.72
N VAL A 351 -2.55 -14.71 2.39
CA VAL A 351 -2.34 -16.16 2.21
C VAL A 351 -1.37 -16.44 1.07
N GLU A 352 -1.53 -15.79 -0.08
CA GLU A 352 -0.59 -15.93 -1.21
C GLU A 352 0.79 -15.38 -0.86
N ALA A 353 0.86 -14.26 -0.16
CA ALA A 353 2.12 -13.66 0.29
C ALA A 353 2.91 -14.58 1.24
N ILE A 354 2.22 -15.29 2.12
CA ILE A 354 2.82 -16.30 3.00
C ILE A 354 3.30 -17.51 2.18
N HIS A 355 2.46 -18.01 1.28
CA HIS A 355 2.83 -19.16 0.45
C HIS A 355 4.02 -18.90 -0.45
N GLN A 356 4.13 -17.71 -1.03
CA GLN A 356 5.29 -17.30 -1.84
C GLN A 356 6.52 -16.89 -0.99
N GLY A 357 6.42 -16.89 0.34
CA GLY A 357 7.51 -16.51 1.22
C GLY A 357 7.83 -15.01 1.23
N VAL A 358 6.91 -14.18 0.76
CA VAL A 358 7.01 -12.70 0.84
C VAL A 358 6.79 -12.23 2.27
N VAL A 359 5.83 -12.83 2.96
CA VAL A 359 5.47 -12.54 4.35
C VAL A 359 5.70 -13.78 5.19
N LYS A 360 6.21 -13.58 6.42
CA LYS A 360 6.39 -14.67 7.37
C LYS A 360 5.06 -15.31 7.73
N ASN A 361 5.07 -16.62 7.87
CA ASN A 361 3.90 -17.34 8.38
C ASN A 361 3.71 -17.00 9.87
N PRO A 362 2.54 -16.48 10.27
CA PRO A 362 2.27 -16.26 11.69
C PRO A 362 2.26 -17.60 12.44
N VAL A 363 3.00 -17.66 13.53
CA VAL A 363 3.01 -18.81 14.43
C VAL A 363 1.93 -18.58 15.49
N LEU A 364 0.97 -19.48 15.55
CA LEU A 364 -0.05 -19.48 16.60
C LEU A 364 0.24 -20.58 17.59
N PRO A 365 -0.07 -20.38 18.87
CA PRO A 365 0.03 -21.45 19.86
C PRO A 365 -0.80 -22.66 19.41
N ASP A 366 -0.28 -23.86 19.64
CA ASP A 366 -1.03 -25.10 19.44
C ASP A 366 -2.30 -25.12 20.33
N PRO A 367 -3.31 -25.96 20.01
CA PRO A 367 -4.57 -25.97 20.74
C PRO A 367 -4.41 -26.23 22.25
N ALA A 368 -3.43 -27.07 22.66
CA ALA A 368 -3.19 -27.38 24.06
C ALA A 368 -2.54 -26.20 24.81
N SER A 369 -1.59 -25.53 24.16
CA SER A 369 -0.99 -24.28 24.69
C SER A 369 -2.02 -23.16 24.75
N ARG A 370 -2.86 -23.02 23.72
CA ARG A 370 -3.92 -22.00 23.68
C ARG A 370 -4.96 -22.21 24.80
N ALA A 371 -5.31 -23.45 25.13
CA ALA A 371 -6.25 -23.75 26.21
C ALA A 371 -5.73 -23.36 27.61
N LYS A 372 -4.42 -23.16 27.77
CA LYS A 372 -3.77 -22.72 29.00
C LYS A 372 -3.64 -21.20 29.12
N LEU A 373 -3.91 -20.45 28.05
CA LEU A 373 -3.81 -19.00 28.05
C LEU A 373 -5.07 -18.42 28.71
N LEU A 374 -4.91 -17.89 29.92
CA LEU A 374 -6.00 -17.30 30.68
C LEU A 374 -5.84 -15.77 30.73
N VAL A 375 -6.94 -15.08 30.56
CA VAL A 375 -7.02 -13.66 30.87
C VAL A 375 -7.37 -13.55 32.35
N LYS A 376 -6.39 -13.14 33.16
CA LYS A 376 -6.56 -13.02 34.63
C LYS A 376 -7.37 -11.79 34.99
N GLN A 377 -7.99 -11.81 36.16
CA GLN A 377 -8.65 -10.63 36.72
C GLN A 377 -7.58 -9.77 37.42
N SER A 378 -7.10 -8.73 36.74
CA SER A 378 -6.19 -7.73 37.31
C SER A 378 -6.46 -6.36 36.67
N SER A 379 -6.18 -5.30 37.42
CA SER A 379 -6.19 -3.91 36.95
C SER A 379 -4.88 -3.56 36.19
N LEU A 380 -3.83 -4.35 36.36
CA LEU A 380 -2.57 -4.21 35.64
C LEU A 380 -2.60 -5.05 34.37
N PHE A 381 -2.26 -4.43 33.23
CA PHE A 381 -2.34 -5.06 31.93
C PHE A 381 -1.40 -6.27 31.82
N ALA A 382 -0.17 -6.15 32.28
CA ALA A 382 0.81 -7.21 32.24
C ALA A 382 0.40 -8.43 33.09
N GLU A 383 -0.19 -8.22 34.26
CA GLU A 383 -0.73 -9.31 35.07
C GLU A 383 -1.96 -9.96 34.45
N LYS A 384 -2.83 -9.16 33.86
CA LYS A 384 -4.02 -9.63 33.15
C LYS A 384 -3.67 -10.57 32.01
N PHE A 385 -2.61 -10.27 31.26
CA PHE A 385 -2.15 -11.01 30.09
C PHE A 385 -0.84 -11.79 30.33
N GLU A 386 -0.50 -12.07 31.58
CA GLU A 386 0.76 -12.73 31.97
C GLU A 386 1.05 -14.02 31.21
N ASP A 387 0.04 -14.90 31.02
CA ASP A 387 0.23 -16.17 30.31
C ASP A 387 0.61 -15.96 28.84
N PHE A 388 0.09 -14.91 28.20
CA PHE A 388 0.42 -14.55 26.82
C PHE A 388 1.85 -13.99 26.73
N ILE A 389 2.22 -13.12 27.66
CA ILE A 389 3.58 -12.53 27.73
C ILE A 389 4.59 -13.64 27.97
N ARG A 390 4.34 -14.53 28.93
CA ARG A 390 5.21 -15.66 29.24
C ARG A 390 5.42 -16.56 28.02
N LEU A 391 4.36 -16.94 27.31
CA LEU A 391 4.47 -17.74 26.10
C LEU A 391 5.32 -17.02 25.03
N GLY A 392 5.12 -15.72 24.86
CA GLY A 392 5.91 -14.91 23.92
C GLY A 392 7.40 -14.89 24.27
N VAL A 393 7.75 -14.76 25.56
CA VAL A 393 9.12 -14.81 26.05
C VAL A 393 9.73 -16.20 25.84
N GLU A 394 9.02 -17.28 26.16
CA GLU A 394 9.47 -18.66 25.96
C GLU A 394 9.78 -18.95 24.47
N GLU A 395 8.94 -18.52 23.55
CA GLU A 395 9.16 -18.68 22.11
C GLU A 395 10.32 -17.80 21.60
N TRP A 396 10.46 -16.58 22.14
CA TRP A 396 11.58 -15.72 21.83
C TRP A 396 12.92 -16.35 22.30
N GLU A 397 12.97 -16.91 23.48
CA GLU A 397 14.18 -17.59 24.00
C GLU A 397 14.60 -18.77 23.13
N LYS A 398 13.65 -19.59 22.67
CA LYS A 398 13.93 -20.68 21.72
C LYS A 398 14.57 -20.15 20.45
N THR A 399 13.93 -19.14 19.86
CA THR A 399 14.41 -18.49 18.61
C THR A 399 15.77 -17.82 18.83
N TYR A 400 15.98 -17.20 19.98
CA TYR A 400 17.26 -16.57 20.33
C TYR A 400 18.39 -17.61 20.35
N LYS A 401 18.20 -18.74 21.05
CA LYS A 401 19.18 -19.85 21.12
C LYS A 401 19.45 -20.46 19.74
N GLU A 402 18.45 -20.60 18.89
CA GLU A 402 18.59 -21.11 17.51
C GLU A 402 19.41 -20.17 16.62
N LEU A 403 19.28 -18.87 16.81
CA LEU A 403 19.95 -17.87 15.99
C LEU A 403 21.35 -17.48 16.49
N GLU A 404 21.61 -17.63 17.77
CA GLU A 404 22.88 -17.26 18.40
C GLU A 404 24.13 -17.81 17.65
N PRO A 405 24.18 -19.10 17.22
CA PRO A 405 25.30 -19.62 16.45
C PRO A 405 25.52 -18.95 15.10
N THR A 406 24.50 -18.27 14.57
CA THR A 406 24.54 -17.56 13.27
C THR A 406 25.00 -16.11 13.42
N GLY A 407 25.24 -15.61 14.64
CA GLY A 407 25.53 -14.21 14.93
C GLY A 407 24.33 -13.27 14.80
N LYS A 408 23.14 -13.81 14.60
CA LYS A 408 21.89 -13.03 14.52
C LYS A 408 21.22 -12.94 15.88
N LYS A 409 20.59 -11.81 16.17
CA LYS A 409 19.81 -11.58 17.38
C LYS A 409 18.32 -11.58 17.04
N SER A 410 17.52 -12.35 17.78
CA SER A 410 16.06 -12.23 17.73
C SER A 410 15.61 -11.07 18.63
N ILE A 411 14.54 -10.39 18.21
CA ILE A 411 13.91 -9.32 18.98
C ILE A 411 12.51 -9.80 19.34
N LEU A 412 12.16 -9.70 20.64
CA LEU A 412 10.79 -9.85 21.09
C LEU A 412 10.09 -8.50 20.96
N PHE A 413 9.03 -8.44 20.17
CA PHE A 413 8.21 -7.25 20.01
C PHE A 413 6.82 -7.49 20.61
N ILE A 414 6.45 -6.70 21.59
CA ILE A 414 5.14 -6.75 22.26
C ILE A 414 4.40 -5.45 21.96
N MET A 415 3.20 -5.54 21.43
CA MET A 415 2.35 -4.43 21.14
C MET A 415 1.18 -4.38 22.13
N THR A 416 0.93 -3.22 22.69
CA THR A 416 -0.17 -2.94 23.63
C THR A 416 -1.14 -1.93 23.03
N ASP A 417 -2.30 -1.80 23.63
CA ASP A 417 -3.38 -0.92 23.18
C ASP A 417 -3.20 0.54 23.60
N ASP A 418 -2.40 0.82 24.63
CA ASP A 418 -2.08 2.19 25.03
C ASP A 418 -0.66 2.34 25.60
N THR A 419 -0.25 3.60 25.85
CA THR A 419 1.09 3.94 26.35
C THR A 419 1.32 3.49 27.80
N LYS A 420 0.29 3.54 28.64
CA LYS A 420 0.37 3.12 30.05
C LYS A 420 0.56 1.61 30.13
N ASN A 421 -0.17 0.85 29.31
CA ASN A 421 -0.04 -0.59 29.24
C ASN A 421 1.32 -1.01 28.65
N CYS A 422 1.91 -0.20 27.77
CA CYS A 422 3.28 -0.39 27.29
C CYS A 422 4.31 -0.29 28.42
N ASP A 423 4.20 0.74 29.25
CA ASP A 423 5.10 0.91 30.42
C ASP A 423 4.91 -0.22 31.45
N ASP A 424 3.67 -0.62 31.75
CA ASP A 424 3.37 -1.75 32.66
C ASP A 424 3.99 -3.05 32.18
N VAL A 425 3.89 -3.36 30.90
CA VAL A 425 4.54 -4.54 30.30
C VAL A 425 6.06 -4.45 30.37
N ALA A 426 6.64 -3.28 30.13
CA ALA A 426 8.10 -3.09 30.22
C ALA A 426 8.62 -3.35 31.65
N GLU A 427 7.98 -2.76 32.67
CA GLU A 427 8.31 -3.01 34.06
C GLU A 427 8.13 -4.47 34.48
N PHE A 428 7.06 -5.10 34.02
CA PHE A 428 6.80 -6.52 34.26
C PHE A 428 7.89 -7.41 33.67
N LEU A 429 8.34 -7.14 32.43
CA LEU A 429 9.40 -7.90 31.78
C LEU A 429 10.73 -7.78 32.52
N GLU A 430 11.15 -6.56 32.87
CA GLU A 430 12.41 -6.34 33.59
C GLU A 430 12.40 -6.94 35.01
N ARG A 431 11.24 -6.94 35.67
CA ARG A 431 11.10 -7.50 37.01
C ARG A 431 11.11 -9.05 37.02
N ASN A 432 10.47 -9.67 36.04
CA ASN A 432 10.22 -11.14 36.06
C ASN A 432 11.19 -11.94 35.20
N TYR A 433 11.93 -11.30 34.27
CA TYR A 433 12.86 -11.99 33.36
C TYR A 433 14.25 -11.37 33.43
N GLN A 434 15.13 -12.02 34.16
CA GLN A 434 16.51 -11.54 34.43
C GLN A 434 17.29 -11.25 33.14
N GLN A 435 17.05 -12.05 32.08
CA GLN A 435 17.72 -11.92 30.78
C GLN A 435 17.26 -10.69 29.99
N LEU A 436 16.15 -10.10 30.34
CA LEU A 436 15.61 -8.89 29.71
C LEU A 436 15.93 -7.61 30.48
N LYS A 437 16.54 -7.70 31.66
CA LYS A 437 16.85 -6.56 32.50
C LYS A 437 17.81 -5.59 31.82
N GLY A 438 17.36 -4.34 31.63
CA GLY A 438 18.12 -3.31 30.91
C GLY A 438 18.18 -3.49 29.39
N ALA A 439 17.41 -4.46 28.86
CA ALA A 439 17.31 -4.73 27.41
C ALA A 439 15.93 -4.41 26.82
N VAL A 440 15.01 -3.89 27.62
CA VAL A 440 13.67 -3.52 27.19
C VAL A 440 13.68 -2.08 26.69
N LEU A 441 13.23 -1.88 25.44
CA LEU A 441 13.03 -0.56 24.84
C LEU A 441 11.53 -0.28 24.72
N THR A 442 11.06 0.75 25.38
CA THR A 442 9.68 1.22 25.28
C THR A 442 9.59 2.29 24.20
N ILE A 443 8.70 2.07 23.23
CA ILE A 443 8.49 2.99 22.11
C ILE A 443 7.02 3.43 22.10
N HIS A 444 6.77 4.69 22.43
CA HIS A 444 5.45 5.31 22.34
C HIS A 444 5.54 6.85 22.32
N THR A 445 4.43 7.52 22.03
CA THR A 445 4.38 8.98 21.79
C THR A 445 4.75 9.85 23.00
N ASN A 446 4.75 9.31 24.22
CA ASN A 446 5.07 10.04 25.45
C ASN A 446 6.53 9.85 25.91
N ARG A 447 7.32 9.05 25.20
CA ARG A 447 8.77 8.88 25.39
C ARG A 447 9.46 9.20 24.08
N SER A 448 9.98 10.42 23.99
CA SER A 448 10.88 10.88 22.93
C SER A 448 12.33 10.59 23.31
#